data_62d1db435883b2c7778380516be8fc6d
#
_entry.id   62d1db435883b2c7778380516be8fc6d
#
_cell.length_a   1.000
_cell.length_b   1.000
_cell.length_c   1.000
_cell.angle_alpha   90.00
_cell.angle_beta   90.00
_cell.angle_gamma   90.00
#
_symmetry.space_group_name_H-M   'P 1'
#
loop_
_entity.id
_entity.type
_entity.pdbx_description
1 polymer ?
#
loop_
_entity_poly.entity_id
_entity_poly.type
_entity_poly.pdbx_seq_one_letter_code
_entity_poly.pdbx_strand_id
1 'polypeptide(L)'
;MACESVLPYLRDWQMPPAAVPAGYARRVHIAFDYRAYRARCGRPTVRHADAQAREIAAHVAEKYGLALENGQICQLSGEILLHQLIYPLPVIGRASAVIDLDVCVDAQNRGVVRDGRGPIDLCARMLYRAVHGGRMR
;
A
#
# COMPACT_ATOMS: atom_id res chain seq x y z
N MET A 1 8.00 14.20 16.09
CA MET A 1 9.03 13.92 15.11
C MET A 1 8.40 13.66 13.75
N ALA A 2 8.91 14.29 12.72
CA ALA A 2 8.37 14.14 11.39
C ALA A 2 8.73 12.76 10.81
N CYS A 3 7.83 12.19 10.03
CA CYS A 3 8.12 10.97 9.29
C CYS A 3 9.12 11.27 8.19
N GLU A 4 10.05 10.37 7.98
CA GLU A 4 10.93 10.47 6.85
C GLU A 4 10.18 10.09 5.58
N SER A 5 10.70 10.54 4.44
CA SER A 5 10.14 10.18 3.15
C SER A 5 10.24 8.69 2.92
N VAL A 6 9.20 8.11 2.30
CA VAL A 6 9.21 6.69 1.93
C VAL A 6 9.92 6.45 0.61
N LEU A 7 10.20 7.50 -0.15
CA LEU A 7 10.72 7.36 -1.51
C LEU A 7 11.99 6.50 -1.60
N PRO A 8 12.98 6.66 -0.70
CA PRO A 8 14.18 5.81 -0.78
C PRO A 8 13.92 4.33 -0.57
N TYR A 9 12.75 4.00 -0.02
CA TYR A 9 12.40 2.62 0.31
C TYR A 9 11.44 2.00 -0.69
N LEU A 10 11.15 2.70 -1.77
CA LEU A 10 10.26 2.22 -2.80
C LEU A 10 11.03 1.63 -3.97
N ARG A 11 10.46 0.56 -4.51
CA ARG A 11 10.87 0.00 -5.80
C ARG A 11 9.60 -0.14 -6.60
N ASP A 12 9.47 0.64 -7.64
CA ASP A 12 8.24 0.64 -8.42
C ASP A 12 8.54 0.58 -9.91
N TRP A 13 7.61 0.02 -10.65
CA TRP A 13 7.71 -0.09 -12.09
C TRP A 13 6.33 -0.21 -12.70
N GLN A 14 6.19 0.34 -13.89
CA GLN A 14 4.94 0.29 -14.61
C GLN A 14 4.82 -1.02 -15.38
N MET A 15 3.67 -1.69 -15.23
CA MET A 15 3.42 -2.92 -15.94
C MET A 15 3.29 -2.67 -17.44
N PRO A 16 3.80 -3.55 -18.29
CA PRO A 16 3.53 -3.46 -19.73
C PRO A 16 2.03 -3.57 -19.99
N PRO A 17 1.51 -2.86 -21.00
CA PRO A 17 0.07 -2.91 -21.30
C PRO A 17 -0.48 -4.32 -21.49
N ALA A 18 0.31 -5.22 -22.06
CA ALA A 18 -0.11 -6.60 -22.28
C ALA A 18 -0.32 -7.38 -20.99
N ALA A 19 0.29 -6.92 -19.89
CA ALA A 19 0.18 -7.58 -18.59
C ALA A 19 -0.92 -6.96 -17.71
N VAL A 20 -1.58 -5.90 -18.18
CA VAL A 20 -2.60 -5.21 -17.42
C VAL A 20 -3.89 -6.03 -17.43
N PRO A 21 -4.50 -6.28 -16.27
CA PRO A 21 -5.78 -6.99 -16.24
C PRO A 21 -6.86 -6.26 -17.04
N ALA A 22 -7.82 -7.03 -17.53
CA ALA A 22 -8.95 -6.45 -18.25
C ALA A 22 -9.65 -5.43 -17.37
N GLY A 23 -9.96 -4.27 -17.93
CA GLY A 23 -10.63 -3.20 -17.22
C GLY A 23 -9.70 -2.16 -16.64
N TYR A 24 -8.39 -2.40 -16.65
CA TYR A 24 -7.42 -1.44 -16.16
C TYR A 24 -6.59 -0.90 -17.33
N ALA A 25 -6.47 0.42 -17.38
CA ALA A 25 -5.69 1.06 -18.43
C ALA A 25 -4.20 1.07 -18.11
N ARG A 26 -3.85 1.21 -16.84
CA ARG A 26 -2.46 1.33 -16.40
C ARG A 26 -2.31 0.69 -15.03
N ARG A 27 -1.10 0.21 -14.77
CA ARG A 27 -0.81 -0.47 -13.50
C ARG A 27 0.65 -0.27 -13.13
N VAL A 28 0.86 0.08 -11.87
CA VAL A 28 2.20 0.20 -11.28
C VAL A 28 2.30 -0.76 -10.11
N HIS A 29 3.39 -1.51 -10.07
CA HIS A 29 3.70 -2.36 -8.94
C HIS A 29 4.68 -1.62 -8.04
N ILE A 30 4.34 -1.51 -6.76
CA ILE A 30 5.19 -0.83 -5.78
C ILE A 30 5.60 -1.83 -4.72
N ALA A 31 6.90 -1.99 -4.55
CA ALA A 31 7.45 -2.76 -3.45
C ALA A 31 7.98 -1.76 -2.43
N PHE A 32 7.39 -1.75 -1.24
CA PHE A 32 7.77 -0.84 -0.16
C PHE A 32 8.48 -1.63 0.94
N ASP A 33 9.76 -1.36 1.13
CA ASP A 33 10.54 -2.00 2.19
C ASP A 33 10.20 -1.32 3.51
N TYR A 34 9.11 -1.79 4.13
CA TYR A 34 8.61 -1.18 5.35
C TYR A 34 9.53 -1.43 6.54
N ARG A 35 10.27 -2.55 6.52
CA ARG A 35 11.14 -2.88 7.65
C ARG A 35 12.31 -1.93 7.74
N ALA A 36 12.92 -1.62 6.62
CA ALA A 36 14.00 -0.64 6.59
C ALA A 36 13.49 0.74 7.01
N TYR A 37 12.31 1.13 6.52
CA TYR A 37 11.70 2.39 6.92
C TYR A 37 11.42 2.42 8.42
N ARG A 38 10.87 1.36 8.94
CA ARG A 38 10.48 1.27 10.35
C ARG A 38 11.69 1.32 11.28
N ALA A 39 12.83 0.82 10.83
CA ALA A 39 14.05 0.88 11.62
C ALA A 39 14.46 2.31 11.93
N ARG A 40 14.06 3.25 11.08
CA ARG A 40 14.37 4.67 11.29
C ARG A 40 13.23 5.42 11.97
N CYS A 41 12.00 5.06 11.66
CA CYS A 41 10.83 5.80 12.13
C CYS A 41 10.16 5.17 13.34
N GLY A 42 10.61 4.00 13.76
CA GLY A 42 9.99 3.32 14.88
C GLY A 42 8.69 2.63 14.52
N ARG A 43 7.86 2.41 15.52
CA ARG A 43 6.62 1.66 15.35
C ARG A 43 5.65 2.34 14.40
N PRO A 44 4.95 1.58 13.58
CA PRO A 44 3.95 2.16 12.69
C PRO A 44 2.76 2.68 13.48
N THR A 45 2.23 3.80 13.05
CA THR A 45 1.01 4.37 13.57
C THR A 45 0.08 4.67 12.42
N VAL A 46 -1.18 4.95 12.72
CA VAL A 46 -2.15 5.36 11.70
C VAL A 46 -1.65 6.61 10.97
N ARG A 47 -1.11 7.54 11.72
CA ARG A 47 -0.58 8.79 11.14
C ARG A 47 0.59 8.52 10.19
N HIS A 48 1.48 7.62 10.57
CA HIS A 48 2.60 7.24 9.72
C HIS A 48 2.11 6.60 8.42
N ALA A 49 1.16 5.67 8.54
CA ALA A 49 0.63 5.00 7.36
C ALA A 49 -0.07 5.98 6.42
N ASP A 50 -0.79 6.96 6.98
CA ASP A 50 -1.40 8.01 6.17
C ASP A 50 -0.37 8.83 5.42
N ALA A 51 0.68 9.25 6.11
CA ALA A 51 1.74 10.02 5.49
C ALA A 51 2.43 9.22 4.38
N GLN A 52 2.70 7.96 4.64
CA GLN A 52 3.29 7.06 3.66
C GLN A 52 2.40 6.89 2.43
N ALA A 53 1.10 6.68 2.66
CA ALA A 53 0.15 6.49 1.57
C ALA A 53 0.05 7.75 0.71
N ARG A 54 0.00 8.91 1.33
CA ARG A 54 -0.08 10.17 0.59
C ARG A 54 1.16 10.42 -0.23
N GLU A 55 2.31 10.09 0.32
CA GLU A 55 3.56 10.26 -0.42
C GLU A 55 3.65 9.28 -1.59
N ILE A 56 3.24 8.05 -1.40
CA ILE A 56 3.20 7.07 -2.48
C ILE A 56 2.23 7.52 -3.58
N ALA A 57 1.05 8.00 -3.18
CA ALA A 57 0.06 8.48 -4.13
C ALA A 57 0.59 9.66 -4.95
N ALA A 58 1.26 10.61 -4.29
CA ALA A 58 1.85 11.74 -4.97
C ALA A 58 2.96 11.31 -5.93
N HIS A 59 3.79 10.36 -5.50
CA HIS A 59 4.86 9.81 -6.32
C HIS A 59 4.31 9.14 -7.58
N VAL A 60 3.27 8.33 -7.42
CA VAL A 60 2.66 7.63 -8.53
C VAL A 60 2.00 8.61 -9.50
N ALA A 61 1.34 9.63 -8.96
CA ALA A 61 0.71 10.65 -9.80
C ALA A 61 1.75 11.42 -10.61
N GLU A 62 2.85 11.79 -9.97
CA GLU A 62 3.89 12.58 -10.62
C GLU A 62 4.67 11.76 -11.65
N LYS A 63 5.05 10.55 -11.27
CA LYS A 63 5.93 9.74 -12.11
C LYS A 63 5.19 9.01 -13.22
N TYR A 64 3.97 8.54 -12.96
CA TYR A 64 3.24 7.69 -13.87
C TYR A 64 1.92 8.28 -14.34
N GLY A 65 1.52 9.39 -13.78
CA GLY A 65 0.24 10.01 -14.14
C GLY A 65 -0.97 9.23 -13.64
N LEU A 66 -0.81 8.38 -12.64
CA LEU A 66 -1.92 7.64 -12.06
C LEU A 66 -2.44 8.40 -10.84
N ALA A 67 -3.62 9.02 -10.99
CA ALA A 67 -4.21 9.81 -9.92
C ALA A 67 -5.11 8.95 -9.06
N LEU A 68 -4.85 8.94 -7.76
CA LEU A 68 -5.68 8.23 -6.80
C LEU A 68 -6.60 9.20 -6.09
N GLU A 69 -7.84 8.80 -5.92
CA GLU A 69 -8.80 9.56 -5.14
C GLU A 69 -8.59 9.33 -3.64
N ASN A 70 -9.23 10.16 -2.83
CA ASN A 70 -9.08 10.05 -1.37
C ASN A 70 -9.44 8.66 -0.85
N GLY A 71 -10.47 8.03 -1.40
CA GLY A 71 -10.85 6.69 -1.01
C GLY A 71 -9.76 5.67 -1.25
N GLN A 72 -9.08 5.77 -2.38
CA GLN A 72 -7.98 4.87 -2.70
C GLN A 72 -6.75 5.16 -1.84
N ILE A 73 -6.52 6.42 -1.50
CA ILE A 73 -5.43 6.78 -0.59
C ILE A 73 -5.69 6.21 0.80
N CYS A 74 -6.93 6.26 1.27
CA CYS A 74 -7.31 5.64 2.54
C CYS A 74 -7.12 4.13 2.50
N GLN A 75 -7.49 3.49 1.40
CA GLN A 75 -7.26 2.07 1.22
C GLN A 75 -5.77 1.74 1.27
N LEU A 76 -4.98 2.53 0.59
CA LEU A 76 -3.52 2.36 0.58
C LEU A 76 -2.95 2.48 1.98
N SER A 77 -3.40 3.49 2.73
CA SER A 77 -3.00 3.68 4.12
C SER A 77 -3.32 2.45 4.96
N GLY A 78 -4.53 1.92 4.80
CA GLY A 78 -4.93 0.72 5.52
C GLY A 78 -4.07 -0.49 5.20
N GLU A 79 -3.79 -0.71 3.92
CA GLU A 79 -2.94 -1.81 3.51
C GLU A 79 -1.52 -1.68 4.09
N ILE A 80 -0.96 -0.49 4.03
CA ILE A 80 0.37 -0.24 4.55
C ILE A 80 0.44 -0.50 6.05
N LEU A 81 -0.52 0.06 6.79
CA LEU A 81 -0.54 -0.10 8.24
C LEU A 81 -0.66 -1.57 8.64
N LEU A 82 -1.57 -2.28 8.01
CA LEU A 82 -1.84 -3.66 8.39
C LEU A 82 -0.69 -4.58 8.05
N HIS A 83 -0.05 -4.38 6.93
CA HIS A 83 1.10 -5.19 6.56
C HIS A 83 2.25 -4.97 7.52
N GLN A 84 2.44 -3.76 8.00
CA GLN A 84 3.46 -3.49 9.00
C GLN A 84 3.14 -4.14 10.35
N LEU A 85 1.85 -4.36 10.63
CA LEU A 85 1.43 -5.01 11.88
C LEU A 85 1.45 -6.53 11.77
N ILE A 86 1.12 -7.07 10.60
CA ILE A 86 0.98 -8.51 10.42
C ILE A 86 2.32 -9.20 10.18
N TYR A 87 3.16 -8.66 9.34
CA TYR A 87 4.38 -9.34 8.93
C TYR A 87 5.40 -9.61 10.03
N PRO A 88 5.48 -8.81 11.10
CA PRO A 88 6.34 -9.18 12.22
C PRO A 88 5.88 -10.42 12.97
N LEU A 89 4.62 -10.85 12.76
CA LEU A 89 4.08 -12.01 13.44
C LEU A 89 4.32 -13.27 12.61
N PRO A 90 4.58 -14.41 13.25
CA PRO A 90 4.76 -15.68 12.52
C PRO A 90 3.43 -16.25 12.06
N VAL A 91 2.53 -15.41 11.62
CA VAL A 91 1.25 -15.84 11.09
C VAL A 91 1.47 -16.30 9.67
N ILE A 92 0.93 -17.45 9.32
CA ILE A 92 1.03 -17.99 7.96
C ILE A 92 2.47 -18.42 7.62
N GLY A 93 3.36 -18.41 8.58
CA GLY A 93 4.71 -18.89 8.39
C GLY A 93 5.57 -18.03 7.47
N ARG A 94 5.19 -16.78 7.31
CA ARG A 94 5.90 -15.91 6.38
C ARG A 94 6.08 -14.53 6.96
N ALA A 95 7.33 -14.09 7.01
CA ALA A 95 7.63 -12.71 7.35
C ALA A 95 8.26 -12.07 6.11
N SER A 96 7.60 -11.08 5.57
CA SER A 96 8.13 -10.32 4.45
C SER A 96 8.53 -8.95 4.95
N ALA A 97 9.66 -8.48 4.47
CA ALA A 97 10.11 -7.12 4.76
C ALA A 97 9.50 -6.11 3.79
N VAL A 98 8.74 -6.59 2.82
CA VAL A 98 8.27 -5.76 1.72
C VAL A 98 6.76 -5.88 1.60
N ILE A 99 6.10 -4.75 1.40
CA ILE A 99 4.68 -4.71 1.06
C ILE A 99 4.60 -4.56 -0.46
N ASP A 100 3.96 -5.52 -1.11
CA ASP A 100 3.77 -5.49 -2.55
C ASP A 100 2.38 -4.95 -2.85
N LEU A 101 2.33 -3.82 -3.52
CA LEU A 101 1.09 -3.13 -3.83
C LEU A 101 0.94 -2.97 -5.33
N ASP A 102 -0.24 -3.30 -5.83
CA ASP A 102 -0.60 -3.00 -7.21
C ASP A 102 -1.48 -1.76 -7.21
N VAL A 103 -1.00 -0.72 -7.85
CA VAL A 103 -1.76 0.51 -8.04
C VAL A 103 -2.23 0.53 -9.48
N CYS A 104 -3.55 0.50 -9.65
CA CYS A 104 -4.16 0.38 -10.97
C CYS A 104 -5.14 1.52 -11.21
N VAL A 105 -5.25 1.92 -12.47
CA VAL A 105 -6.26 2.90 -12.89
C VAL A 105 -7.05 2.27 -14.02
N ASP A 106 -8.36 2.22 -13.87
CA ASP A 106 -9.24 1.62 -14.87
C ASP A 106 -9.49 2.58 -16.04
N ALA A 107 -10.32 2.13 -16.97
CA ALA A 107 -10.62 2.91 -18.18
C ALA A 107 -11.30 4.25 -17.87
N GLN A 108 -11.96 4.36 -16.72
CA GLN A 108 -12.59 5.58 -16.27
C GLN A 108 -11.67 6.41 -15.38
N ASN A 109 -10.39 6.05 -15.32
CA ASN A 109 -9.39 6.76 -14.54
C ASN A 109 -9.62 6.69 -13.03
N ARG A 110 -10.22 5.60 -12.55
CA ARG A 110 -10.42 5.36 -11.12
C ARG A 110 -9.33 4.49 -10.60
N GLY A 111 -8.70 4.92 -9.50
CA GLY A 111 -7.63 4.17 -8.91
C GLY A 111 -8.12 2.99 -8.08
N VAL A 112 -7.40 1.89 -8.16
CA VAL A 112 -7.63 0.70 -7.36
C VAL A 112 -6.30 0.26 -6.79
N VAL A 113 -6.28 0.01 -5.49
CA VAL A 113 -5.06 -0.43 -4.80
C VAL A 113 -5.28 -1.86 -4.34
N ARG A 114 -4.33 -2.72 -4.63
CA ARG A 114 -4.39 -4.12 -4.24
C ARG A 114 -3.08 -4.58 -3.66
N ASP A 115 -3.19 -5.45 -2.66
CA ASP A 115 -2.09 -6.31 -2.28
C ASP A 115 -2.21 -7.59 -3.09
N GLY A 116 -1.15 -7.97 -3.75
CA GLY A 116 -1.14 -9.19 -4.56
C GLY A 116 -1.06 -10.49 -3.77
N ARG A 117 -1.31 -10.46 -2.47
CA ARG A 117 -1.06 -11.61 -1.61
C ARG A 117 -2.29 -12.38 -1.15
N GLY A 118 -3.43 -12.12 -1.72
CA GLY A 118 -4.63 -12.91 -1.46
C GLY A 118 -4.99 -13.03 0.02
N PRO A 119 -4.82 -14.21 0.62
CA PRO A 119 -5.23 -14.41 2.02
C PRO A 119 -4.61 -13.45 3.00
N ILE A 120 -3.38 -13.02 2.77
CA ILE A 120 -2.72 -12.05 3.63
C ILE A 120 -3.43 -10.71 3.52
N ASP A 121 -3.82 -10.33 2.32
CA ASP A 121 -4.56 -9.11 2.10
C ASP A 121 -5.89 -9.11 2.87
N LEU A 122 -6.60 -10.22 2.84
CA LEU A 122 -7.84 -10.33 3.59
C LEU A 122 -7.61 -10.15 5.09
N CYS A 123 -6.59 -10.81 5.63
CA CYS A 123 -6.26 -10.67 7.04
C CYS A 123 -5.92 -9.23 7.39
N ALA A 124 -5.17 -8.57 6.52
CA ALA A 124 -4.80 -7.18 6.71
C ALA A 124 -6.02 -6.28 6.80
N ARG A 125 -6.98 -6.47 5.90
CA ARG A 125 -8.20 -5.67 5.92
C ARG A 125 -9.01 -5.88 7.18
N MET A 126 -9.10 -7.11 7.63
CA MET A 126 -9.81 -7.41 8.87
C MET A 126 -9.15 -6.74 10.07
N LEU A 127 -7.85 -6.81 10.14
CA LEU A 127 -7.12 -6.18 11.23
C LEU A 127 -7.24 -4.65 11.16
N TYR A 128 -7.20 -4.10 9.98
CA TYR A 128 -7.38 -2.67 9.81
C TYR A 128 -8.73 -2.20 10.35
N ARG A 129 -9.78 -2.94 10.03
CA ARG A 129 -11.10 -2.62 10.57
C ARG A 129 -11.11 -2.66 12.08
N ALA A 130 -10.46 -3.65 12.67
CA ALA A 130 -10.38 -3.74 14.12
C ALA A 130 -9.64 -2.56 14.74
N VAL A 131 -8.57 -2.12 14.09
CA VAL A 131 -7.75 -1.02 14.62
C VAL A 131 -8.44 0.33 14.44
N HIS A 132 -9.04 0.55 13.27
CA HIS A 132 -9.61 1.86 12.97
C HIS A 132 -11.07 1.99 13.33
N GLY A 133 -11.78 0.90 13.32
CA GLY A 133 -13.14 1.07 13.31
C GLY A 133 -13.79 0.89 14.51
N GLY A 134 -13.41 -0.05 14.94
CA GLY A 134 -14.36 -0.39 15.81
C GLY A 134 -15.71 -0.34 15.15
N ARG A 135 -15.79 -0.10 13.88
CA ARG A 135 -17.07 -0.02 13.23
C ARG A 135 -17.17 -1.06 12.16
N MET A 136 -17.28 -2.24 12.62
CA MET A 136 -17.50 -3.36 11.74
C MET A 136 -18.94 -3.33 11.28
N ARG A 137 -19.15 -2.83 10.17
CA ARG A 137 -20.51 -2.79 9.69
C ARG A 137 -20.71 -3.61 8.49
#